data_b141e3e5d8a7932b2a9d5cc5fc66e818
#
_entry.id   b141e3e5d8a7932b2a9d5cc5fc66e818
#
_cell.length_a   1.000
_cell.length_b   1.000
_cell.length_c   1.000
_cell.angle_alpha   90.00
_cell.angle_beta   90.00
_cell.angle_gamma   90.00
#
_symmetry.space_group_name_H-M   'P 1'
#
loop_
_entity.id
_entity.type
_entity.pdbx_description
1 polymer ?
#
loop_
_entity_poly.entity_id
_entity_poly.type
_entity_poly.pdbx_seq_one_letter_code
_entity_poly.pdbx_strand_id
1 'polypeptide(L)'
;MALRQWIAALGAAFAGLNFASAALADPVSDFYKDRQITMILSADAGGGYASYANAFAPYLSAHIPGKPKIIIQYMPGAGGLRAMNYLYSAAPKDGSVIALVHSSVPYATTSFHCWRNTATRTIAYSPKS
;
A
#
# COMPACT_ATOMS: atom_id res chain seq x y z
N MET A 1 -22.60 17.07 -61.44
CA MET A 1 -22.26 15.75 -60.90
C MET A 1 -21.00 15.79 -59.99
N ALA A 2 -20.08 16.72 -60.19
CA ALA A 2 -18.84 16.84 -59.42
C ALA A 2 -19.05 17.17 -57.90
N LEU A 3 -20.00 18.01 -57.54
CA LEU A 3 -20.23 18.43 -56.15
C LEU A 3 -20.61 17.28 -55.17
N ARG A 4 -21.34 16.31 -55.66
CA ARG A 4 -21.73 15.12 -54.85
C ARG A 4 -20.58 14.23 -54.50
N GLN A 5 -19.54 14.14 -55.34
CA GLN A 5 -18.35 13.32 -55.10
C GLN A 5 -17.44 13.93 -54.03
N TRP A 6 -17.36 15.25 -53.97
CA TRP A 6 -16.56 15.96 -52.96
C TRP A 6 -17.16 15.83 -51.55
N ILE A 7 -18.48 15.80 -51.41
CA ILE A 7 -19.17 15.64 -50.11
C ILE A 7 -18.95 14.19 -49.56
N ALA A 8 -18.94 13.16 -50.44
CA ALA A 8 -18.68 11.81 -50.05
C ALA A 8 -17.22 11.59 -49.59
N ALA A 9 -16.25 12.29 -50.17
CA ALA A 9 -14.84 12.21 -49.81
C ALA A 9 -14.56 12.86 -48.43
N LEU A 10 -15.23 13.97 -48.10
CA LEU A 10 -15.08 14.60 -46.79
C LEU A 10 -15.73 13.78 -45.67
N GLY A 11 -16.83 13.09 -45.90
CA GLY A 11 -17.49 12.22 -44.92
C GLY A 11 -16.64 11.00 -44.53
N ALA A 12 -15.91 10.43 -45.48
CA ALA A 12 -15.02 9.29 -45.25
C ALA A 12 -13.78 9.67 -44.40
N ALA A 13 -13.27 10.90 -44.54
CA ALA A 13 -12.12 11.38 -43.77
C ALA A 13 -12.46 11.65 -42.31
N PHE A 14 -13.71 12.04 -42.00
CA PHE A 14 -14.14 12.30 -40.63
C PHE A 14 -14.49 11.03 -39.83
N ALA A 15 -14.82 9.93 -40.50
CA ALA A 15 -15.11 8.64 -39.86
C ALA A 15 -13.85 7.92 -39.35
N GLY A 16 -12.67 8.28 -39.86
CA GLY A 16 -11.39 7.63 -39.51
C GLY A 16 -10.73 8.12 -38.20
N LEU A 17 -11.16 9.27 -37.65
CA LEU A 17 -10.49 9.87 -36.47
C LEU A 17 -11.00 9.39 -35.12
N ASN A 18 -12.03 8.54 -35.07
CA ASN A 18 -12.64 8.13 -33.80
C ASN A 18 -12.13 6.79 -33.25
N PHE A 19 -11.11 6.16 -33.81
CA PHE A 19 -10.63 4.83 -33.39
C PHE A 19 -9.35 4.81 -32.57
N ALA A 20 -8.85 5.95 -32.10
CA ALA A 20 -7.60 5.99 -31.35
C ALA A 20 -7.77 6.31 -29.84
N SER A 21 -8.89 5.92 -29.24
CA SER A 21 -8.92 5.74 -27.78
C SER A 21 -8.41 4.31 -27.49
N ALA A 22 -7.10 4.11 -27.70
CA ALA A 22 -6.43 2.99 -27.07
C ALA A 22 -6.65 3.18 -25.55
N ALA A 23 -7.52 2.38 -24.98
CA ALA A 23 -7.64 2.24 -23.53
C ALA A 23 -6.24 1.83 -23.05
N LEU A 24 -5.47 2.80 -22.56
CA LEU A 24 -4.25 2.51 -21.84
C LEU A 24 -4.71 1.69 -20.65
N ALA A 25 -4.54 0.36 -20.73
CA ALA A 25 -4.74 -0.52 -19.60
C ALA A 25 -3.88 0.04 -18.48
N ASP A 26 -4.52 0.46 -17.38
CA ASP A 26 -3.80 0.97 -16.22
C ASP A 26 -3.03 -0.21 -15.61
N PRO A 27 -1.69 -0.21 -15.66
CA PRO A 27 -0.88 -1.34 -15.17
C PRO A 27 -1.10 -1.60 -13.68
N VAL A 28 -1.57 -0.58 -12.94
CA VAL A 28 -1.93 -0.71 -11.53
C VAL A 28 -3.22 -1.50 -11.38
N SER A 29 -4.21 -1.21 -12.21
CA SER A 29 -5.48 -1.94 -12.25
C SER A 29 -5.27 -3.42 -12.58
N ASP A 30 -4.42 -3.73 -13.56
CA ASP A 30 -4.12 -5.11 -13.95
C ASP A 30 -3.34 -5.85 -12.86
N PHE A 31 -2.46 -5.15 -12.14
CA PHE A 31 -1.71 -5.74 -11.02
C PHE A 31 -2.62 -6.14 -9.86
N TYR A 32 -3.59 -5.31 -9.50
CA TYR A 32 -4.46 -5.56 -8.34
C TYR A 32 -5.74 -6.33 -8.69
N LYS A 33 -6.05 -6.52 -9.97
CA LYS A 33 -7.21 -7.29 -10.41
C LYS A 33 -7.15 -8.72 -9.88
N ASP A 34 -8.21 -9.15 -9.23
CA ASP A 34 -8.35 -10.49 -8.63
C ASP A 34 -7.29 -10.82 -7.56
N ARG A 35 -6.53 -9.83 -7.09
CA ARG A 35 -5.55 -10.00 -6.02
C ARG A 35 -6.14 -9.66 -4.65
N GLN A 36 -5.46 -10.17 -3.64
CA GLN A 36 -5.76 -9.93 -2.24
C GLN A 36 -4.64 -9.09 -1.63
N ILE A 37 -5.02 -8.03 -0.91
CA ILE A 37 -4.10 -7.25 -0.07
C ILE A 37 -4.27 -7.69 1.37
N THR A 38 -3.16 -8.03 2.02
CA THR A 38 -3.14 -8.32 3.46
C THR A 38 -2.84 -7.05 4.23
N MET A 39 -3.79 -6.61 5.05
CA MET A 39 -3.60 -5.49 5.98
C MET A 39 -3.19 -6.03 7.34
N ILE A 40 -1.93 -5.83 7.72
CA ILE A 40 -1.42 -6.23 9.03
C ILE A 40 -1.79 -5.16 10.05
N LEU A 41 -2.50 -5.57 11.10
CA LEU A 41 -2.89 -4.72 12.20
C LEU A 41 -2.08 -5.05 13.45
N SER A 42 -1.35 -4.08 13.98
CA SER A 42 -0.50 -4.25 15.17
C SER A 42 -1.27 -4.24 16.50
N ALA A 43 -2.56 -4.49 16.48
CA ALA A 43 -3.45 -4.49 17.62
C ALA A 43 -4.31 -5.76 17.68
N ASP A 44 -4.96 -5.99 18.81
CA ASP A 44 -5.91 -7.09 19.02
C ASP A 44 -7.23 -6.86 18.30
N ALA A 45 -7.94 -7.96 18.01
CA ALA A 45 -9.18 -7.97 17.22
C ALA A 45 -10.36 -7.20 17.83
N GLY A 46 -10.33 -6.84 19.11
CA GLY A 46 -11.45 -6.19 19.82
C GLY A 46 -11.26 -4.71 20.11
N GLY A 47 -10.15 -4.09 19.72
CA GLY A 47 -9.82 -2.72 20.06
C GLY A 47 -10.28 -1.68 19.05
N GLY A 48 -10.12 -0.39 19.39
CA GLY A 48 -10.45 0.73 18.51
C GLY A 48 -9.73 0.67 17.15
N TYR A 49 -8.48 0.23 17.13
CA TYR A 49 -7.73 0.02 15.87
C TYR A 49 -8.38 -1.02 14.97
N ALA A 50 -8.93 -2.11 15.54
CA ALA A 50 -9.65 -3.11 14.78
C ALA A 50 -10.93 -2.55 14.17
N SER A 51 -11.67 -1.72 14.91
CA SER A 51 -12.86 -1.04 14.42
C SER A 51 -12.52 -0.10 13.27
N TYR A 52 -11.45 0.69 13.39
CA TYR A 52 -10.97 1.55 12.29
C TYR A 52 -10.55 0.73 11.07
N ALA A 53 -9.79 -0.35 11.25
CA ALA A 53 -9.33 -1.17 10.15
C ALA A 53 -10.50 -1.80 9.39
N ASN A 54 -11.50 -2.32 10.11
CA ASN A 54 -12.70 -2.92 9.52
C ASN A 54 -13.56 -1.88 8.77
N ALA A 55 -13.68 -0.68 9.29
CA ALA A 55 -14.40 0.41 8.62
C ALA A 55 -13.62 0.93 7.39
N PHE A 56 -12.29 1.02 7.48
CA PHE A 56 -11.43 1.59 6.46
C PHE A 56 -11.18 0.64 5.27
N ALA A 57 -11.05 -0.67 5.52
CA ALA A 57 -10.71 -1.66 4.49
C ALA A 57 -11.62 -1.64 3.26
N PRO A 58 -12.97 -1.59 3.37
CA PRO A 58 -13.83 -1.54 2.19
C PRO A 58 -13.69 -0.24 1.40
N TYR A 59 -13.49 0.90 2.07
CA TYR A 59 -13.24 2.17 1.38
C TYR A 59 -11.91 2.15 0.63
N LEU A 60 -10.87 1.64 1.25
CA LEU A 60 -9.56 1.51 0.61
C LEU A 60 -9.64 0.59 -0.62
N SER A 61 -10.30 -0.57 -0.50
CA SER A 61 -10.54 -1.48 -1.63
C SER A 61 -11.26 -0.81 -2.79
N ALA A 62 -12.27 0.01 -2.50
CA ALA A 62 -13.07 0.69 -3.53
C ALA A 62 -12.25 1.74 -4.30
N HIS A 63 -11.22 2.33 -3.69
CA HIS A 63 -10.41 3.40 -4.28
C HIS A 63 -9.12 2.88 -4.95
N ILE A 64 -8.74 1.63 -4.72
CA ILE A 64 -7.61 1.03 -5.43
C ILE A 64 -8.07 0.54 -6.80
N PRO A 65 -7.42 0.93 -7.92
CA PRO A 65 -7.68 0.36 -9.22
C PRO A 65 -7.58 -1.16 -9.18
N GLY A 66 -8.49 -1.88 -9.83
CA GLY A 66 -8.59 -3.34 -9.74
C GLY A 66 -9.40 -3.87 -8.55
N LYS A 67 -9.78 -3.02 -7.58
CA LYS A 67 -10.64 -3.33 -6.41
C LYS A 67 -10.24 -4.62 -5.69
N PRO A 68 -8.97 -4.72 -5.22
CA PRO A 68 -8.47 -5.92 -4.56
C PRO A 68 -9.21 -6.20 -3.27
N LYS A 69 -9.36 -7.48 -2.92
CA LYS A 69 -9.92 -7.87 -1.64
C LYS A 69 -8.92 -7.56 -0.52
N ILE A 70 -9.32 -6.83 0.52
CA ILE A 70 -8.47 -6.56 1.68
C ILE A 70 -8.83 -7.52 2.80
N ILE A 71 -7.82 -8.23 3.32
CA ILE A 71 -7.94 -9.12 4.48
C ILE A 71 -7.13 -8.55 5.63
N ILE A 72 -7.74 -8.42 6.80
CA ILE A 72 -7.09 -7.93 8.00
C ILE A 72 -6.48 -9.10 8.75
N GLN A 73 -5.17 -9.01 8.99
CA GLN A 73 -4.42 -9.97 9.79
C GLN A 73 -3.93 -9.28 11.06
N TYR A 74 -4.38 -9.76 12.20
CA TYR A 74 -4.00 -9.23 13.50
C TYR A 74 -2.63 -9.77 13.93
N MET A 75 -1.73 -8.87 14.30
CA MET A 75 -0.39 -9.22 14.77
C MET A 75 0.00 -8.34 15.98
N PRO A 76 -0.65 -8.54 17.13
CA PRO A 76 -0.34 -7.79 18.34
C PRO A 76 1.02 -8.18 18.91
N GLY A 77 1.57 -7.32 19.74
CA GLY A 77 2.77 -7.58 20.53
C GLY A 77 3.82 -6.49 20.47
N ALA A 78 4.49 -6.30 21.59
CA ALA A 78 5.59 -5.34 21.78
C ALA A 78 5.26 -3.92 21.29
N GLY A 79 4.05 -3.41 21.57
CA GLY A 79 3.65 -2.07 21.13
C GLY A 79 3.61 -1.89 19.59
N GLY A 80 3.45 -2.98 18.84
CA GLY A 80 3.43 -2.96 17.37
C GLY A 80 4.77 -3.30 16.71
N LEU A 81 5.85 -3.44 17.47
CA LEU A 81 7.17 -3.78 16.92
C LEU A 81 7.20 -5.15 16.24
N ARG A 82 6.38 -6.11 16.72
CA ARG A 82 6.27 -7.42 16.07
C ARG A 82 5.76 -7.31 14.63
N ALA A 83 4.72 -6.54 14.41
CA ALA A 83 4.16 -6.29 13.08
C ALA A 83 5.18 -5.59 12.18
N MET A 84 5.90 -4.60 12.71
CA MET A 84 6.94 -3.88 11.98
C MET A 84 8.12 -4.77 11.59
N ASN A 85 8.60 -5.61 12.52
CA ASN A 85 9.67 -6.56 12.20
C ASN A 85 9.24 -7.54 11.12
N TYR A 86 8.02 -8.05 11.18
CA TYR A 86 7.48 -8.91 10.13
C TYR A 86 7.42 -8.18 8.78
N LEU A 87 6.88 -6.96 8.76
CA LEU A 87 6.77 -6.16 7.55
C LEU A 87 8.14 -5.90 6.91
N TYR A 88 9.15 -5.64 7.73
CA TYR A 88 10.50 -5.37 7.26
C TYR A 88 11.23 -6.62 6.76
N SER A 89 11.16 -7.72 7.51
CA SER A 89 12.02 -8.90 7.30
C SER A 89 11.37 -10.02 6.49
N ALA A 90 10.05 -10.21 6.59
CA ALA A 90 9.38 -11.39 6.07
C ALA A 90 8.23 -11.09 5.10
N ALA A 91 7.62 -9.91 5.14
CA ALA A 91 6.50 -9.59 4.26
C ALA A 91 6.96 -9.42 2.81
N PRO A 92 6.14 -9.85 1.82
CA PRO A 92 6.36 -9.53 0.42
C PRO A 92 6.46 -8.02 0.20
N LYS A 93 7.37 -7.59 -0.66
CA LYS A 93 7.62 -6.17 -0.98
C LYS A 93 7.05 -5.77 -2.34
N ASP A 94 6.04 -6.47 -2.78
CA ASP A 94 5.37 -6.31 -4.08
C ASP A 94 4.11 -5.42 -4.03
N GLY A 95 3.81 -4.81 -2.88
CA GLY A 95 2.61 -4.00 -2.69
C GLY A 95 1.37 -4.80 -2.27
N SER A 96 1.47 -6.13 -2.08
CA SER A 96 0.36 -6.98 -1.61
C SER A 96 0.15 -6.93 -0.10
N VAL A 97 1.08 -6.33 0.65
CA VAL A 97 1.01 -6.22 2.11
C VAL A 97 1.11 -4.77 2.53
N ILE A 98 0.17 -4.34 3.35
CA ILE A 98 0.16 -3.03 4.00
C ILE A 98 0.05 -3.21 5.51
N ALA A 99 0.44 -2.22 6.30
CA ALA A 99 0.31 -2.31 7.75
C ALA A 99 -0.36 -1.07 8.34
N LEU A 100 -1.27 -1.30 9.28
CA LEU A 100 -1.81 -0.30 10.17
C LEU A 100 -1.17 -0.48 11.55
N VAL A 101 -0.14 0.31 11.82
CA VAL A 101 0.67 0.18 13.03
C VAL A 101 0.23 1.15 14.11
N HIS A 102 0.51 0.79 15.36
CA HIS A 102 0.22 1.61 16.51
C HIS A 102 1.02 2.91 16.46
N SER A 103 0.43 4.02 16.92
CA SER A 103 1.06 5.34 16.93
C SER A 103 2.36 5.43 17.75
N SER A 104 2.57 4.50 18.70
CA SER A 104 3.79 4.43 19.50
C SER A 104 5.02 3.89 18.75
N VAL A 105 4.85 3.22 17.60
CA VAL A 105 5.95 2.59 16.87
C VAL A 105 7.04 3.58 16.45
N PRO A 106 6.75 4.77 15.90
CA PRO A 106 7.78 5.75 15.54
C PRO A 106 8.62 6.20 16.76
N TYR A 107 7.98 6.33 17.91
CA TYR A 107 8.65 6.74 19.15
C TYR A 107 9.52 5.62 19.73
N ALA A 108 9.06 4.36 19.65
CA ALA A 108 9.82 3.21 20.11
C ALA A 108 11.12 3.05 19.35
N THR A 109 11.12 3.17 18.04
CA THR A 109 12.33 3.05 17.20
C THR A 109 13.36 4.11 17.55
N THR A 110 12.93 5.34 17.79
CA THR A 110 13.82 6.44 18.19
C THR A 110 14.44 6.19 19.56
N SER A 111 13.65 5.70 20.51
CA SER A 111 14.12 5.39 21.88
C SER A 111 15.14 4.24 21.87
N PHE A 112 14.95 3.20 21.06
CA PHE A 112 15.91 2.10 20.94
C PHE A 112 17.22 2.52 20.31
N HIS A 113 17.22 3.42 19.34
CA HIS A 113 18.45 3.99 18.79
C HIS A 113 19.23 4.78 19.83
N CYS A 114 18.57 5.57 20.63
CA CYS A 114 19.19 6.32 21.72
C CYS A 114 19.81 5.36 22.75
N TRP A 115 19.06 4.33 23.20
CA TRP A 115 19.56 3.35 24.17
C TRP A 115 20.74 2.55 23.66
N ARG A 116 20.74 2.08 22.41
CA ARG A 116 21.86 1.35 21.82
C ARG A 116 23.13 2.18 21.78
N ASN A 117 23.02 3.45 21.41
CA ASN A 117 24.18 4.35 21.39
C ASN A 117 24.70 4.65 22.80
N THR A 118 23.84 4.75 23.80
CA THR A 118 24.23 4.95 25.19
C THR A 118 24.89 3.70 25.77
N ALA A 119 24.34 2.50 25.52
CA ALA A 119 24.93 1.25 25.97
C ALA A 119 26.32 1.00 25.38
N THR A 120 26.51 1.30 24.09
CA THR A 120 27.82 1.17 23.43
C THR A 120 28.84 2.13 24.02
N ARG A 121 28.45 3.35 24.38
CA ARG A 121 29.33 4.32 25.05
C ARG A 121 29.70 3.89 26.46
N THR A 122 28.76 3.31 27.21
CA THR A 122 29.02 2.86 28.59
C THR A 122 29.97 1.67 28.63
N ILE A 123 29.89 0.74 27.64
CA ILE A 123 30.82 -0.39 27.54
C ILE A 123 32.24 0.08 27.13
N ALA A 124 32.33 1.15 26.33
CA ALA A 124 33.61 1.70 25.91
C ALA A 124 34.37 2.48 27.01
N TYR A 125 33.65 2.85 28.09
CA TYR A 125 34.27 3.52 29.25
C TYR A 125 34.49 2.53 30.40
N SER A 126 35.41 1.59 30.22
CA SER A 126 36.02 0.84 31.32
C SER A 126 37.40 1.47 31.57
N PRO A 127 37.60 2.25 32.64
CA PRO A 127 38.95 2.71 33.00
C PRO A 127 39.75 1.48 33.43
N LYS A 128 40.82 1.21 32.74
CA LYS A 128 41.83 0.26 33.21
C LYS A 128 42.47 0.84 34.49
N SER A 129 42.17 0.21 35.61
CA SER A 129 42.98 0.33 36.84
C SER A 129 44.28 -0.46 36.69
#